data_56a640ad6e99fe4a20d0899f0e44e8ee
#
_entry.id   56a640ad6e99fe4a20d0899f0e44e8ee
#
_cell.length_a   1.000
_cell.length_b   1.000
_cell.length_c   1.000
_cell.angle_alpha   90.00
_cell.angle_beta   90.00
_cell.angle_gamma   90.00
#
_symmetry.space_group_name_H-M   'P 1'
#
loop_
_entity.id
_entity.type
_entity.pdbx_description
1 polymer ?
#
loop_
_entity_poly.entity_id
_entity_poly.type
_entity_poly.pdbx_seq_one_letter_code
_entity_poly.pdbx_strand_id
1 'polypeptide(L)'
;LSLAASEDDVESPAVAMLTQARFDLVLDLGDPPLLQQEALPPGYYAPRGDADALDRAIAELPEMRGEFEKPKYFNLDPEICAHGRRGIRGCTRCLDVCPAWAITSAGEHVTVDPNLCQGFGSCASICPTGAITYAFPSTGDLLGYVRTVLVSYRDAGGADPLLVFFDSESAEAIAGELGAAFPENAMPVELEEVGSIGMDAWLA
;
A
#
# COMPACT_ATOMS: atom_id res chain seq x y z
N LEU A 1 -15.42 9.65 -1.00
CA LEU A 1 -14.79 9.64 0.33
C LEU A 1 -15.87 9.72 1.41
N SER A 2 -15.96 8.72 2.27
CA SER A 2 -16.78 8.76 3.47
C SER A 2 -15.83 9.00 4.65
N LEU A 3 -15.88 10.18 5.23
CA LEU A 3 -15.07 10.53 6.40
C LEU A 3 -15.74 9.93 7.65
N ALA A 4 -15.08 8.96 8.28
CA ALA A 4 -15.48 8.46 9.60
C ALA A 4 -14.62 9.17 10.65
N ALA A 5 -15.23 10.07 11.44
CA ALA A 5 -14.58 10.66 12.60
C ALA A 5 -14.55 9.63 13.75
N SER A 6 -13.48 9.64 14.55
CA SER A 6 -13.40 8.85 15.79
C SER A 6 -14.36 9.41 16.84
N GLU A 7 -14.91 8.56 17.72
CA GLU A 7 -15.93 8.90 18.71
C GLU A 7 -15.50 9.94 19.78
N ASP A 8 -14.25 10.37 19.80
CA ASP A 8 -13.70 11.30 20.79
C ASP A 8 -13.50 12.76 20.28
N ASP A 9 -13.81 13.05 19.01
CA ASP A 9 -13.71 14.40 18.47
C ASP A 9 -15.01 15.16 18.73
N VAL A 10 -14.90 16.23 19.53
CA VAL A 10 -15.97 17.19 19.81
C VAL A 10 -16.59 17.62 18.48
N GLU A 11 -17.87 17.30 18.29
CA GLU A 11 -18.66 17.58 17.11
C GLU A 11 -18.63 19.09 16.74
N SER A 12 -17.68 19.46 15.90
CA SER A 12 -17.82 20.70 15.15
C SER A 12 -18.95 20.52 14.12
N PRO A 13 -19.89 21.47 13.98
CA PRO A 13 -20.94 21.40 12.94
C PRO A 13 -20.40 21.17 11.53
N ALA A 14 -19.17 21.60 11.27
CA ALA A 14 -18.47 21.35 10.00
C ALA A 14 -18.11 19.89 9.80
N VAL A 15 -17.64 19.17 10.85
CA VAL A 15 -17.32 17.74 10.81
C VAL A 15 -18.58 16.92 10.58
N ALA A 16 -19.68 17.26 11.26
CA ALA A 16 -20.97 16.59 11.07
C ALA A 16 -21.54 16.77 9.65
N MET A 17 -21.29 17.90 9.01
CA MET A 17 -21.64 18.11 7.59
C MET A 17 -20.78 17.28 6.64
N LEU A 18 -19.47 17.16 6.91
CA LEU A 18 -18.53 16.42 6.08
C LEU A 18 -18.74 14.90 6.17
N THR A 19 -19.16 14.38 7.32
CA THR A 19 -19.45 12.94 7.50
C THR A 19 -20.67 12.46 6.71
N GLN A 20 -21.57 13.37 6.30
CA GLN A 20 -22.77 13.03 5.54
C GLN A 20 -22.66 13.35 4.03
N ALA A 21 -21.69 14.17 3.64
CA ALA A 21 -21.47 14.55 2.24
C ALA A 21 -20.42 13.62 1.59
N ARG A 22 -20.61 13.35 0.30
CA ARG A 22 -19.62 12.64 -0.53
C ARG A 22 -18.97 13.66 -1.44
N PHE A 23 -17.66 13.72 -1.38
CA PHE A 23 -16.83 14.57 -2.21
C PHE A 23 -15.82 13.71 -2.96
N ASP A 24 -15.59 14.02 -4.22
CA ASP A 24 -14.54 13.38 -5.01
C ASP A 24 -13.18 14.00 -4.71
N LEU A 25 -13.15 15.33 -4.48
CA LEU A 25 -11.95 16.08 -4.18
C LEU A 25 -12.17 16.93 -2.92
N VAL A 26 -11.17 16.98 -2.06
CA VAL A 26 -11.16 17.76 -0.82
C VAL A 26 -9.82 18.48 -0.70
N LEU A 27 -9.86 19.82 -0.57
CA LEU A 27 -8.72 20.62 -0.17
C LEU A 27 -8.94 21.08 1.28
N ASP A 28 -8.20 20.45 2.20
CA ASP A 28 -8.24 20.74 3.62
C ASP A 28 -7.14 21.74 3.99
N LEU A 29 -7.54 22.93 4.39
CA LEU A 29 -6.65 24.01 4.82
C LEU A 29 -6.47 24.06 6.35
N GLY A 30 -6.97 23.06 7.06
CA GLY A 30 -6.82 22.93 8.52
C GLY A 30 -5.39 22.63 8.95
N ASP A 31 -5.03 23.09 10.13
CA ASP A 31 -3.79 22.77 10.83
C ASP A 31 -4.11 22.51 12.32
N PRO A 32 -4.16 21.26 12.76
CA PRO A 32 -3.96 20.02 12.00
C PRO A 32 -5.09 19.73 10.99
N PRO A 33 -4.82 18.92 9.95
CA PRO A 33 -5.86 18.52 9.00
C PRO A 33 -6.85 17.54 9.65
N LEU A 34 -8.05 17.41 9.04
CA LEU A 34 -9.10 16.50 9.52
C LEU A 34 -8.68 15.03 9.45
N LEU A 35 -7.96 14.65 8.39
CA LEU A 35 -7.42 13.31 8.24
C LEU A 35 -5.94 13.32 8.59
N GLN A 36 -5.54 12.40 9.49
CA GLN A 36 -4.18 12.34 10.04
C GLN A 36 -3.45 11.06 9.70
N GLN A 37 -4.05 10.17 8.89
CA GLN A 37 -3.37 8.99 8.41
C GLN A 37 -2.13 9.35 7.59
N GLU A 38 -1.14 8.47 7.62
CA GLU A 38 0.14 8.68 6.94
C GLU A 38 -0.05 8.78 5.42
N ALA A 39 -0.87 7.88 4.84
CA ALA A 39 -1.26 7.94 3.45
C ALA A 39 -2.69 8.47 3.32
N LEU A 40 -2.82 9.71 2.88
CA LEU A 40 -4.10 10.36 2.67
C LEU A 40 -4.88 9.70 1.52
N PRO A 41 -6.23 9.66 1.60
CA PRO A 41 -7.05 9.12 0.52
C PRO A 41 -6.82 9.85 -0.81
N PRO A 42 -6.90 9.15 -1.95
CA PRO A 42 -6.86 9.81 -3.25
C PRO A 42 -7.92 10.93 -3.34
N GLY A 43 -7.52 12.09 -3.83
CA GLY A 43 -8.38 13.27 -3.93
C GLY A 43 -8.49 14.11 -2.66
N TYR A 44 -7.79 13.74 -1.58
CA TYR A 44 -7.70 14.55 -0.38
C TYR A 44 -6.34 15.23 -0.28
N TYR A 45 -6.33 16.54 -0.29
CA TYR A 45 -5.15 17.41 -0.25
C TYR A 45 -5.11 18.17 1.07
N ALA A 46 -4.02 18.03 1.81
CA ALA A 46 -3.79 18.73 3.08
C ALA A 46 -2.41 19.41 3.07
N PRO A 47 -2.29 20.65 2.62
CA PRO A 47 -1.02 21.38 2.55
C PRO A 47 -0.38 21.68 3.92
N ARG A 48 -1.14 21.62 5.01
CA ARG A 48 -0.64 21.82 6.40
C ARG A 48 0.17 23.11 6.59
N GLY A 49 -0.27 24.22 5.97
CA GLY A 49 0.41 25.52 6.02
C GLY A 49 1.62 25.68 5.09
N ASP A 50 1.98 24.66 4.32
CA ASP A 50 3.02 24.74 3.30
C ASP A 50 2.45 25.41 2.02
N ALA A 51 2.99 26.57 1.65
CA ALA A 51 2.54 27.35 0.51
C ALA A 51 2.84 26.64 -0.83
N ASP A 52 3.99 25.98 -0.94
CA ASP A 52 4.37 25.25 -2.16
C ASP A 52 3.49 24.01 -2.36
N ALA A 53 3.12 23.31 -1.27
CA ALA A 53 2.17 22.22 -1.30
C ALA A 53 0.76 22.68 -1.69
N LEU A 54 0.35 23.86 -1.23
CA LEU A 54 -0.92 24.47 -1.60
C LEU A 54 -0.96 24.82 -3.09
N ASP A 55 0.10 25.44 -3.61
CA ASP A 55 0.20 25.80 -5.03
C ASP A 55 0.17 24.56 -5.92
N ARG A 56 0.86 23.47 -5.52
CA ARG A 56 0.78 22.18 -6.21
C ARG A 56 -0.63 21.62 -6.22
N ALA A 57 -1.28 21.58 -5.06
CA ALA A 57 -2.66 21.08 -4.96
C ALA A 57 -3.63 21.87 -5.84
N ILE A 58 -3.51 23.21 -5.87
CA ILE A 58 -4.35 24.07 -6.72
C ILE A 58 -4.09 23.82 -8.21
N ALA A 59 -2.85 23.50 -8.60
CA ALA A 59 -2.51 23.19 -9.97
C ALA A 59 -3.03 21.81 -10.41
N GLU A 60 -3.03 20.82 -9.52
CA GLU A 60 -3.48 19.44 -9.80
C GLU A 60 -5.00 19.29 -9.81
N LEU A 61 -5.72 19.96 -8.90
CA LEU A 61 -7.16 19.79 -8.75
C LEU A 61 -7.98 19.93 -10.07
N PRO A 62 -7.67 20.87 -10.99
CA PRO A 62 -8.38 20.99 -12.26
C PRO A 62 -8.17 19.80 -13.21
N GLU A 63 -7.04 19.11 -13.10
CA GLU A 63 -6.65 17.98 -13.94
C GLU A 63 -7.29 16.66 -13.47
N MET A 64 -7.78 16.62 -12.21
CA MET A 64 -8.44 15.46 -11.63
C MET A 64 -9.88 15.31 -12.09
N ARG A 65 -10.07 15.20 -13.41
CA ARG A 65 -11.38 15.04 -14.08
C ARG A 65 -11.42 13.77 -14.91
N GLY A 66 -12.56 13.05 -14.85
CA GLY A 66 -12.78 11.84 -15.64
C GLY A 66 -12.90 10.60 -14.77
N GLU A 67 -12.81 9.43 -15.41
CA GLU A 67 -12.80 8.13 -14.75
C GLU A 67 -11.35 7.63 -14.66
N PHE A 68 -10.95 7.20 -13.47
CA PHE A 68 -9.63 6.66 -13.22
C PHE A 68 -9.76 5.20 -12.85
N GLU A 69 -9.13 4.32 -13.64
CA GLU A 69 -9.02 2.92 -13.28
C GLU A 69 -7.97 2.73 -12.18
N LYS A 70 -8.34 2.04 -11.11
CA LYS A 70 -7.45 1.73 -10.00
C LYS A 70 -7.28 0.22 -9.88
N PRO A 71 -6.05 -0.31 -9.90
CA PRO A 71 -5.80 -1.73 -9.70
C PRO A 71 -6.31 -2.20 -8.33
N LYS A 72 -6.78 -3.43 -8.28
CA LYS A 72 -7.05 -4.10 -7.01
C LYS A 72 -5.76 -4.79 -6.54
N TYR A 73 -5.05 -4.18 -5.61
CA TYR A 73 -3.73 -4.63 -5.15
C TYR A 73 -3.71 -5.86 -4.25
N PHE A 74 -4.87 -6.35 -3.81
CA PHE A 74 -4.96 -7.42 -2.81
C PHE A 74 -5.98 -8.49 -3.19
N ASN A 75 -5.73 -9.72 -2.72
CA ASN A 75 -6.73 -10.76 -2.56
C ASN A 75 -6.95 -11.01 -1.07
N LEU A 76 -8.20 -11.32 -0.69
CA LEU A 76 -8.58 -11.63 0.68
C LEU A 76 -9.37 -12.94 0.71
N ASP A 77 -8.88 -13.89 1.51
CA ASP A 77 -9.60 -15.11 1.88
C ASP A 77 -10.06 -14.98 3.33
N PRO A 78 -11.34 -14.68 3.59
CA PRO A 78 -11.86 -14.50 4.93
C PRO A 78 -11.90 -15.80 5.72
N GLU A 79 -11.94 -16.98 5.10
CA GLU A 79 -12.06 -18.27 5.77
C GLU A 79 -10.83 -18.63 6.60
N ILE A 80 -9.64 -18.17 6.18
CA ILE A 80 -8.37 -18.41 6.88
C ILE A 80 -7.91 -17.19 7.70
N CYS A 81 -8.73 -16.12 7.76
CA CYS A 81 -8.37 -14.91 8.50
C CYS A 81 -8.37 -15.18 10.01
N ALA A 82 -7.27 -14.82 10.67
CA ALA A 82 -7.15 -14.98 12.13
C ALA A 82 -7.63 -13.76 12.94
N HIS A 83 -8.35 -12.82 12.30
CA HIS A 83 -8.80 -11.58 12.94
C HIS A 83 -9.79 -11.81 14.09
N GLY A 84 -10.72 -12.73 13.92
CA GLY A 84 -11.69 -13.05 14.94
C GLY A 84 -12.19 -14.48 14.84
N ARG A 85 -12.65 -15.03 15.94
CA ARG A 85 -13.33 -16.32 15.99
C ARG A 85 -14.20 -16.42 17.23
N ARG A 86 -15.46 -16.80 17.06
CA ARG A 86 -16.41 -17.00 18.17
C ARG A 86 -16.56 -15.77 19.07
N GLY A 87 -16.56 -14.57 18.48
CA GLY A 87 -16.69 -13.30 19.18
C GLY A 87 -15.42 -12.83 19.92
N ILE A 88 -14.28 -13.49 19.73
CA ILE A 88 -13.00 -13.07 20.28
C ILE A 88 -12.18 -12.40 19.19
N ARG A 89 -11.75 -11.16 19.43
CA ARG A 89 -10.83 -10.44 18.55
C ARG A 89 -9.42 -11.04 18.68
N GLY A 90 -8.86 -11.46 17.58
CA GLY A 90 -7.53 -12.06 17.51
C GLY A 90 -6.52 -11.15 16.83
N CYS A 91 -6.04 -11.53 15.64
CA CYS A 91 -4.98 -10.83 14.91
C CYS A 91 -5.44 -9.45 14.40
N THR A 92 -4.61 -8.41 14.60
CA THR A 92 -4.85 -7.04 14.13
C THR A 92 -3.74 -6.53 13.20
N ARG A 93 -2.73 -7.35 12.89
CA ARG A 93 -1.49 -6.91 12.22
C ARG A 93 -1.71 -6.07 10.97
N CYS A 94 -2.61 -6.49 10.09
CA CYS A 94 -2.90 -5.78 8.85
C CYS A 94 -3.62 -4.43 9.07
N LEU A 95 -4.43 -4.31 10.14
CA LEU A 95 -5.04 -3.05 10.53
C LEU A 95 -3.97 -2.06 11.02
N ASP A 96 -3.04 -2.56 11.85
CA ASP A 96 -2.04 -1.75 12.52
C ASP A 96 -0.96 -1.22 11.55
N VAL A 97 -0.72 -1.92 10.44
CA VAL A 97 0.34 -1.59 9.47
C VAL A 97 -0.15 -0.80 8.26
N CYS A 98 -1.46 -0.67 8.06
CA CYS A 98 -2.00 0.00 6.87
C CYS A 98 -1.93 1.53 7.01
N PRO A 99 -1.06 2.25 6.27
CA PRO A 99 -0.91 3.69 6.42
C PRO A 99 -2.11 4.47 5.85
N ALA A 100 -2.89 3.84 4.96
CA ALA A 100 -4.10 4.43 4.36
C ALA A 100 -5.39 4.12 5.14
N TRP A 101 -5.30 3.33 6.24
CA TRP A 101 -6.45 2.87 7.02
C TRP A 101 -7.56 2.22 6.18
N ALA A 102 -7.15 1.60 5.08
CA ALA A 102 -8.06 0.94 4.15
C ALA A 102 -8.65 -0.39 4.70
N ILE A 103 -8.13 -0.88 5.83
CA ILE A 103 -8.50 -2.17 6.40
C ILE A 103 -9.31 -1.95 7.67
N THR A 104 -10.48 -2.58 7.74
CA THR A 104 -11.38 -2.48 8.89
C THR A 104 -11.84 -3.85 9.36
N SER A 105 -12.28 -3.92 10.63
CA SER A 105 -12.85 -5.14 11.22
C SER A 105 -14.26 -5.40 10.69
N ALA A 106 -14.53 -6.61 10.24
CA ALA A 106 -15.86 -7.09 9.87
C ALA A 106 -16.32 -8.24 10.81
N GLY A 107 -15.93 -8.18 12.09
CA GLY A 107 -16.26 -9.20 13.07
C GLY A 107 -15.27 -10.35 13.10
N GLU A 108 -15.52 -11.44 12.39
CA GLU A 108 -14.63 -12.61 12.39
C GLU A 108 -13.47 -12.50 11.41
N HIS A 109 -13.53 -11.58 10.46
CA HIS A 109 -12.49 -11.29 9.49
C HIS A 109 -12.31 -9.78 9.29
N VAL A 110 -11.35 -9.37 8.50
CA VAL A 110 -11.17 -7.99 8.07
C VAL A 110 -11.80 -7.75 6.71
N THR A 111 -12.11 -6.50 6.40
CA THR A 111 -12.42 -6.05 5.03
C THR A 111 -11.41 -5.02 4.58
N VAL A 112 -11.22 -4.89 3.29
CA VAL A 112 -10.34 -3.89 2.68
C VAL A 112 -11.15 -3.05 1.72
N ASP A 113 -11.15 -1.73 1.91
CA ASP A 113 -11.74 -0.80 0.95
C ASP A 113 -10.77 -0.63 -0.24
N PRO A 114 -11.16 -1.07 -1.45
CA PRO A 114 -10.30 -0.97 -2.63
C PRO A 114 -10.06 0.48 -3.07
N ASN A 115 -10.96 1.41 -2.72
CA ASN A 115 -10.82 2.82 -3.07
C ASN A 115 -9.77 3.52 -2.19
N LEU A 116 -9.69 3.13 -0.92
CA LEU A 116 -8.68 3.65 0.02
C LEU A 116 -7.33 2.93 -0.11
N CYS A 117 -7.33 1.65 -0.52
CA CYS A 117 -6.12 0.86 -0.65
C CYS A 117 -5.19 1.45 -1.71
N GLN A 118 -3.97 1.84 -1.35
CA GLN A 118 -2.98 2.44 -2.25
C GLN A 118 -1.85 1.48 -2.63
N GLY A 119 -1.97 0.19 -2.30
CA GLY A 119 -1.06 -0.83 -2.81
C GLY A 119 0.26 -1.01 -2.03
N PHE A 120 0.42 -0.43 -0.85
CA PHE A 120 1.67 -0.53 -0.05
C PHE A 120 2.13 -1.95 0.31
N GLY A 121 1.30 -2.96 0.12
CA GLY A 121 1.66 -4.37 0.26
C GLY A 121 1.96 -4.89 1.67
N SER A 122 2.29 -4.03 2.63
CA SER A 122 2.69 -4.42 4.00
C SER A 122 1.68 -5.31 4.72
N CYS A 123 0.38 -5.18 4.41
CA CYS A 123 -0.66 -6.05 4.96
C CYS A 123 -0.53 -7.50 4.48
N ALA A 124 -0.05 -7.73 3.26
CA ALA A 124 0.20 -9.06 2.71
C ALA A 124 1.45 -9.69 3.34
N SER A 125 2.54 -8.93 3.43
CA SER A 125 3.81 -9.42 4.00
C SER A 125 3.70 -9.79 5.48
N ILE A 126 2.86 -9.08 6.26
CA ILE A 126 2.71 -9.32 7.71
C ILE A 126 1.62 -10.34 8.06
N CYS A 127 0.80 -10.77 7.10
CA CYS A 127 -0.33 -11.67 7.36
C CYS A 127 0.16 -13.07 7.76
N PRO A 128 -0.09 -13.56 9.00
CA PRO A 128 0.47 -14.82 9.47
C PRO A 128 -0.22 -16.05 8.86
N THR A 129 -1.39 -15.88 8.26
CA THR A 129 -2.18 -16.98 7.66
C THR A 129 -2.21 -16.91 6.14
N GLY A 130 -1.69 -15.85 5.52
CA GLY A 130 -1.84 -15.62 4.10
C GLY A 130 -3.26 -15.26 3.67
N ALA A 131 -4.13 -14.87 4.60
CA ALA A 131 -5.50 -14.44 4.29
C ALA A 131 -5.54 -13.20 3.41
N ILE A 132 -4.60 -12.27 3.57
CA ILE A 132 -4.36 -11.19 2.63
C ILE A 132 -3.09 -11.53 1.87
N THR A 133 -3.17 -11.50 0.54
CA THR A 133 -2.02 -11.64 -0.37
C THR A 133 -1.98 -10.47 -1.33
N TYR A 134 -0.79 -10.13 -1.78
CA TYR A 134 -0.63 -9.12 -2.82
C TYR A 134 -1.07 -9.67 -4.18
N ALA A 135 -1.70 -8.83 -5.00
CA ALA A 135 -2.26 -9.26 -6.28
C ALA A 135 -1.49 -8.73 -7.49
N PHE A 136 -0.46 -7.88 -7.29
CA PHE A 136 0.15 -7.13 -8.38
C PHE A 136 1.69 -6.96 -8.21
N PRO A 137 2.51 -7.96 -8.56
CA PRO A 137 2.15 -9.32 -8.99
C PRO A 137 1.66 -10.20 -7.84
N SER A 138 1.02 -11.32 -8.17
CA SER A 138 0.73 -12.34 -7.16
C SER A 138 2.02 -13.01 -6.69
N THR A 139 2.02 -13.58 -5.47
CA THR A 139 3.17 -14.35 -4.95
C THR A 139 3.58 -15.48 -5.90
N GLY A 140 2.61 -16.14 -6.53
CA GLY A 140 2.89 -17.21 -7.51
C GLY A 140 3.60 -16.71 -8.75
N ASP A 141 3.19 -15.56 -9.28
CA ASP A 141 3.82 -14.95 -10.45
C ASP A 141 5.23 -14.45 -10.12
N LEU A 142 5.41 -13.83 -8.95
CA LEU A 142 6.73 -13.41 -8.47
C LEU A 142 7.68 -14.59 -8.36
N LEU A 143 7.28 -15.68 -7.69
CA LEU A 143 8.10 -16.88 -7.55
C LEU A 143 8.41 -17.54 -8.91
N GLY A 144 7.44 -17.54 -9.83
CA GLY A 144 7.64 -17.99 -11.21
C GLY A 144 8.68 -17.17 -11.95
N TYR A 145 8.60 -15.86 -11.83
CA TYR A 145 9.56 -14.92 -12.41
C TYR A 145 10.96 -15.12 -11.83
N VAL A 146 11.10 -15.12 -10.50
CA VAL A 146 12.38 -15.34 -9.80
C VAL A 146 13.01 -16.66 -10.22
N ARG A 147 12.22 -17.76 -10.25
CA ARG A 147 12.70 -19.06 -10.71
C ARG A 147 13.24 -18.99 -12.15
N THR A 148 12.54 -18.33 -13.04
CA THR A 148 12.95 -18.19 -14.44
C THR A 148 14.28 -17.45 -14.54
N VAL A 149 14.42 -16.32 -13.81
CA VAL A 149 15.66 -15.54 -13.77
C VAL A 149 16.83 -16.39 -13.24
N LEU A 150 16.64 -17.11 -12.13
CA LEU A 150 17.67 -17.94 -11.52
C LEU A 150 18.10 -19.10 -12.42
N VAL A 151 17.17 -19.77 -13.09
CA VAL A 151 17.47 -20.86 -14.04
C VAL A 151 18.24 -20.31 -15.22
N SER A 152 17.79 -19.23 -15.84
CA SER A 152 18.45 -18.61 -17.00
C SER A 152 19.88 -18.16 -16.66
N TYR A 153 20.08 -17.59 -15.47
CA TYR A 153 21.40 -17.16 -15.00
C TYR A 153 22.37 -18.33 -14.85
N ARG A 154 21.90 -19.44 -14.22
CA ARG A 154 22.69 -20.66 -14.06
C ARG A 154 23.01 -21.35 -15.39
N ASP A 155 22.04 -21.40 -16.30
CA ASP A 155 22.23 -21.98 -17.64
C ASP A 155 23.24 -21.18 -18.46
N ALA A 156 23.37 -19.87 -18.21
CA ALA A 156 24.41 -19.02 -18.77
C ALA A 156 25.78 -19.16 -18.10
N GLY A 157 25.92 -20.07 -17.10
CA GLY A 157 27.17 -20.30 -16.38
C GLY A 157 27.38 -19.42 -15.15
N GLY A 158 26.37 -18.69 -14.72
CA GLY A 158 26.43 -17.84 -13.52
C GLY A 158 26.46 -18.68 -12.23
N ALA A 159 27.20 -18.20 -11.22
CA ALA A 159 27.33 -18.80 -9.90
C ALA A 159 26.91 -17.80 -8.81
N ASP A 160 26.46 -18.34 -7.68
CA ASP A 160 26.13 -17.57 -6.47
C ASP A 160 25.23 -16.35 -6.75
N PRO A 161 24.02 -16.53 -7.35
CA PRO A 161 23.15 -15.44 -7.73
C PRO A 161 22.71 -14.60 -6.51
N LEU A 162 22.75 -13.28 -6.64
CA LEU A 162 22.24 -12.31 -5.69
C LEU A 162 21.02 -11.61 -6.28
N LEU A 163 19.83 -11.86 -5.76
CA LEU A 163 18.62 -11.12 -6.15
C LEU A 163 18.56 -9.80 -5.42
N VAL A 164 18.33 -8.72 -6.15
CA VAL A 164 18.14 -7.37 -5.61
C VAL A 164 16.75 -6.88 -5.99
N PHE A 165 15.83 -6.90 -5.03
CA PHE A 165 14.48 -6.40 -5.21
C PHE A 165 14.43 -4.89 -5.01
N PHE A 166 13.75 -4.19 -5.90
CA PHE A 166 13.56 -2.76 -5.82
C PHE A 166 12.24 -2.35 -6.50
N ASP A 167 11.74 -1.18 -6.17
CA ASP A 167 10.62 -0.53 -6.84
C ASP A 167 11.09 0.62 -7.73
N SER A 168 10.20 1.15 -8.55
CA SER A 168 10.52 2.23 -9.48
C SER A 168 11.02 3.51 -8.79
N GLU A 169 10.54 3.79 -7.57
CA GLU A 169 10.97 4.96 -6.79
C GLU A 169 12.42 4.81 -6.30
N SER A 170 12.80 3.58 -5.93
CA SER A 170 14.15 3.24 -5.48
C SER A 170 15.15 3.06 -6.63
N ALA A 171 14.68 2.86 -7.86
CA ALA A 171 15.50 2.52 -9.02
C ALA A 171 16.60 3.56 -9.31
N GLU A 172 16.27 4.86 -9.25
CA GLU A 172 17.23 5.94 -9.49
C GLU A 172 18.30 6.02 -8.40
N ALA A 173 17.90 5.87 -7.13
CA ALA A 173 18.82 5.85 -5.99
C ALA A 173 19.76 4.65 -6.08
N ILE A 174 19.24 3.47 -6.40
CA ILE A 174 20.01 2.24 -6.58
C ILE A 174 20.97 2.37 -7.76
N ALA A 175 20.53 2.90 -8.89
CA ALA A 175 21.39 3.11 -10.06
C ALA A 175 22.50 4.14 -9.79
N GLY A 176 22.20 5.20 -9.03
CA GLY A 176 23.16 6.25 -8.68
C GLY A 176 24.19 5.82 -7.64
N GLU A 177 23.76 5.16 -6.58
CA GLU A 177 24.63 4.78 -5.45
C GLU A 177 25.36 3.44 -5.67
N LEU A 178 24.71 2.48 -6.32
CA LEU A 178 25.23 1.12 -6.51
C LEU A 178 25.76 0.85 -7.92
N GLY A 179 25.52 1.71 -8.91
CA GLY A 179 25.79 1.43 -10.32
C GLY A 179 27.22 0.99 -10.64
N ALA A 180 28.23 1.51 -9.93
CA ALA A 180 29.63 1.08 -10.09
C ALA A 180 30.05 -0.01 -9.09
N ALA A 181 29.25 -0.29 -8.08
CA ALA A 181 29.52 -1.23 -6.98
C ALA A 181 28.61 -2.45 -7.00
N PHE A 182 27.75 -2.57 -8.02
CA PHE A 182 26.87 -3.74 -8.15
C PHE A 182 27.75 -5.01 -8.38
N PRO A 183 27.60 -6.03 -7.54
CA PRO A 183 28.30 -7.29 -7.77
C PRO A 183 27.95 -7.89 -9.15
N GLU A 184 28.91 -8.50 -9.83
CA GLU A 184 28.68 -9.11 -11.16
C GLU A 184 27.60 -10.20 -11.16
N ASN A 185 27.35 -10.80 -9.98
CA ASN A 185 26.33 -11.83 -9.77
C ASN A 185 24.98 -11.26 -9.30
N ALA A 186 24.83 -9.93 -9.21
CA ALA A 186 23.59 -9.31 -8.81
C ALA A 186 22.60 -9.29 -9.97
N MET A 187 21.37 -9.71 -9.68
CA MET A 187 20.26 -9.71 -10.63
C MET A 187 19.17 -8.78 -10.09
N PRO A 188 18.95 -7.65 -10.74
CA PRO A 188 17.89 -6.72 -10.33
C PRO A 188 16.52 -7.30 -10.68
N VAL A 189 15.59 -7.19 -9.74
CA VAL A 189 14.19 -7.60 -9.86
C VAL A 189 13.32 -6.42 -9.47
N GLU A 190 12.75 -5.76 -10.45
CA GLU A 190 11.83 -4.66 -10.24
C GLU A 190 10.45 -5.18 -9.84
N LEU A 191 9.85 -4.56 -8.84
CA LEU A 191 8.52 -4.84 -8.33
C LEU A 191 7.71 -3.55 -8.26
N GLU A 192 6.40 -3.66 -8.29
CA GLU A 192 5.51 -2.52 -8.04
C GLU A 192 5.69 -1.97 -6.62
N GLU A 193 5.83 -2.86 -5.63
CA GLU A 193 5.98 -2.53 -4.23
C GLU A 193 6.83 -3.58 -3.51
N VAL A 194 8.03 -3.22 -3.10
CA VAL A 194 8.96 -4.13 -2.38
C VAL A 194 8.38 -4.56 -1.03
N GLY A 195 7.64 -3.68 -0.36
CA GLY A 195 6.99 -3.98 0.93
C GLY A 195 5.95 -5.09 0.86
N SER A 196 5.54 -5.51 -0.35
CA SER A 196 4.57 -6.58 -0.55
C SER A 196 5.16 -7.99 -0.43
N ILE A 197 6.50 -8.12 -0.44
CA ILE A 197 7.18 -9.43 -0.43
C ILE A 197 6.99 -10.10 0.94
N GLY A 198 6.23 -11.17 0.95
CA GLY A 198 5.99 -11.99 2.15
C GLY A 198 7.16 -12.91 2.50
N MET A 199 7.11 -13.48 3.71
CA MET A 199 8.11 -14.44 4.19
C MET A 199 8.21 -15.70 3.32
N ASP A 200 7.12 -16.09 2.67
CA ASP A 200 7.05 -17.19 1.73
C ASP A 200 7.95 -16.97 0.51
N ALA A 201 8.03 -15.75 0.00
CA ALA A 201 8.92 -15.41 -1.10
C ALA A 201 10.41 -15.33 -0.69
N TRP A 202 10.69 -14.90 0.55
CA TRP A 202 12.06 -14.88 1.08
C TRP A 202 12.64 -16.25 1.41
N LEU A 203 11.78 -17.25 1.65
CA LEU A 203 12.16 -18.58 2.05
C LEU A 203 12.10 -19.62 0.91
N ALA A 204 11.61 -19.23 -0.25
CA ALA A 204 11.48 -20.08 -1.43
C ALA A 204 12.78 -20.22 -2.23
#